data_9d0b3fdae051cd732b865124ddcd0893
#
_entry.id   9d0b3fdae051cd732b865124ddcd0893
#
_cell.length_a   1.000
_cell.length_b   1.000
_cell.length_c   1.000
_cell.angle_alpha   90.00
_cell.angle_beta   90.00
_cell.angle_gamma   90.00
#
_symmetry.space_group_name_H-M   'P 1'
#
loop_
_entity.id
_entity.type
_entity.pdbx_description
1 polymer ?
#
loop_
_entity_poly.entity_id
_entity_poly.type
_entity_poly.pdbx_seq_one_letter_code
_entity_poly.pdbx_strand_id
1 'polypeptide(L)'
;MKTELPIPVLLADYNQSDFLIDDVFLDIKLGETSTEVVAKLQIRRNPTAAHPHAALVLNGEQLKTQWVALDGNKLDSEKYTITKNELVISEPPENFILETSVIIKPQKNTQLEGIYKSNGIFCSQCEAEGFRRITWYLDRPDILARYRTKITGN
;
A
#
# COMPACT_ATOMS: atom_id res chain seq x y z
N MET A 1 -16.96 3.68 -16.85
CA MET A 1 -16.40 2.75 -17.86
C MET A 1 -15.02 3.25 -18.23
N LYS A 2 -13.96 2.48 -18.01
CA LYS A 2 -12.63 2.79 -18.54
C LYS A 2 -12.70 2.58 -20.06
N THR A 3 -12.60 3.67 -20.82
CA THR A 3 -12.62 3.67 -22.30
C THR A 3 -11.23 3.45 -22.92
N GLU A 4 -10.22 3.22 -22.10
CA GLU A 4 -8.86 2.95 -22.57
C GLU A 4 -8.69 1.45 -22.79
N LEU A 5 -8.20 1.09 -23.97
CA LEU A 5 -7.82 -0.29 -24.27
C LEU A 5 -6.70 -0.71 -23.31
N PRO A 6 -6.75 -1.93 -22.75
CA PRO A 6 -5.70 -2.40 -21.87
C PRO A 6 -4.36 -2.42 -22.62
N ILE A 7 -3.34 -1.78 -22.02
CA ILE A 7 -1.97 -1.84 -22.53
C ILE A 7 -1.44 -3.25 -22.21
N PRO A 8 -0.94 -3.99 -23.22
CA PRO A 8 -0.39 -5.31 -22.98
C PRO A 8 0.85 -5.22 -22.09
N VAL A 9 0.91 -6.06 -21.07
CA VAL A 9 2.09 -6.23 -20.22
C VAL A 9 2.94 -7.35 -20.83
N LEU A 10 4.17 -7.03 -21.23
CA LEU A 10 5.07 -7.99 -21.87
C LEU A 10 6.04 -8.58 -20.84
N LEU A 11 6.30 -9.87 -20.94
CA LEU A 11 7.28 -10.54 -20.07
C LEU A 11 8.69 -9.94 -20.20
N ALA A 12 9.02 -9.40 -21.38
CA ALA A 12 10.30 -8.74 -21.63
C ALA A 12 10.48 -7.45 -20.80
N ASP A 13 9.38 -6.83 -20.35
CA ASP A 13 9.39 -5.61 -19.54
C ASP A 13 9.42 -5.92 -18.03
N TYR A 14 9.41 -7.20 -17.65
CA TYR A 14 9.45 -7.60 -16.25
C TYR A 14 10.81 -7.25 -15.62
N ASN A 15 10.75 -6.46 -14.56
CA ASN A 15 11.87 -6.18 -13.68
C ASN A 15 11.52 -6.61 -12.26
N GLN A 16 12.47 -7.25 -11.58
CA GLN A 16 12.30 -7.55 -10.16
C GLN A 16 12.11 -6.25 -9.37
N SER A 17 11.36 -6.33 -8.28
CA SER A 17 11.21 -5.18 -7.38
C SER A 17 12.54 -4.82 -6.72
N ASP A 18 12.86 -3.53 -6.63
CA ASP A 18 14.04 -3.03 -5.93
C ASP A 18 13.95 -3.20 -4.40
N PHE A 19 12.75 -3.46 -3.89
CA PHE A 19 12.48 -3.72 -2.48
C PHE A 19 11.63 -4.97 -2.30
N LEU A 20 11.78 -5.60 -1.14
CA LEU A 20 11.00 -6.74 -0.68
C LEU A 20 10.32 -6.39 0.65
N ILE A 21 9.16 -6.98 0.88
CA ILE A 21 8.42 -6.83 2.14
C ILE A 21 8.38 -8.21 2.80
N ASP A 22 8.96 -8.33 3.99
CA ASP A 22 9.02 -9.60 4.71
C ASP A 22 7.79 -9.80 5.61
N ASP A 23 7.38 -8.76 6.34
CA ASP A 23 6.25 -8.79 7.25
C ASP A 23 5.34 -7.57 7.06
N VAL A 24 4.04 -7.82 7.18
CA VAL A 24 2.99 -6.82 7.14
C VAL A 24 2.12 -6.95 8.39
N PHE A 25 2.02 -5.89 9.17
CA PHE A 25 1.04 -5.77 10.23
C PHE A 25 0.01 -4.69 9.87
N LEU A 26 -1.28 -5.04 9.96
CA LEU A 26 -2.39 -4.11 9.76
C LEU A 26 -3.23 -4.01 11.03
N ASP A 27 -3.50 -2.80 11.48
CA ASP A 27 -4.56 -2.49 12.46
C ASP A 27 -5.66 -1.72 11.73
N ILE A 28 -6.80 -2.38 11.51
CA ILE A 28 -7.94 -1.86 10.75
C ILE A 28 -9.08 -1.56 11.72
N LYS A 29 -9.43 -0.29 11.84
CA LYS A 29 -10.56 0.17 12.66
C LYS A 29 -11.72 0.54 11.75
N LEU A 30 -12.66 -0.41 11.62
CA LEU A 30 -13.87 -0.22 10.82
C LEU A 30 -14.82 0.75 11.53
N GLY A 31 -15.26 1.77 10.81
CA GLY A 31 -16.24 2.73 11.30
C GLY A 31 -17.38 2.95 10.31
N GLU A 32 -18.47 3.54 10.75
CA GLU A 32 -19.67 3.75 9.95
C GLU A 32 -19.43 4.65 8.72
N THR A 33 -18.61 5.66 8.85
CA THR A 33 -18.37 6.67 7.79
C THR A 33 -16.99 6.61 7.18
N SER A 34 -16.03 6.03 7.90
CA SER A 34 -14.64 5.90 7.47
C SER A 34 -13.95 4.78 8.23
N THR A 35 -12.87 4.27 7.69
CA THR A 35 -12.03 3.23 8.29
C THR A 35 -10.62 3.76 8.40
N GLU A 36 -10.02 3.66 9.59
CA GLU A 36 -8.59 3.92 9.79
C GLU A 36 -7.81 2.63 9.56
N VAL A 37 -6.73 2.73 8.80
CA VAL A 37 -5.78 1.63 8.59
C VAL A 37 -4.40 2.12 9.01
N VAL A 38 -3.82 1.49 10.02
CA VAL A 38 -2.42 1.64 10.37
C VAL A 38 -1.68 0.41 9.86
N ALA A 39 -0.69 0.64 9.00
CA ALA A 39 0.16 -0.41 8.45
C ALA A 39 1.59 -0.28 8.97
N LYS A 40 2.23 -1.43 9.25
CA LYS A 40 3.67 -1.54 9.51
C LYS A 40 4.23 -2.56 8.54
N LEU A 41 5.16 -2.14 7.71
CA LEU A 41 5.80 -2.94 6.67
C LEU A 41 7.28 -3.10 7.00
N GLN A 42 7.73 -4.32 7.22
CA GLN A 42 9.17 -4.62 7.31
C GLN A 42 9.71 -4.70 5.89
N ILE A 43 10.46 -3.69 5.49
CA ILE A 43 10.97 -3.53 4.12
C ILE A 43 12.48 -3.66 4.12
N ARG A 44 13.01 -4.30 3.10
CA ARG A 44 14.44 -4.35 2.80
C ARG A 44 14.70 -4.17 1.32
N ARG A 45 15.91 -3.69 0.99
CA ARG A 45 16.35 -3.69 -0.40
C ARG A 45 16.47 -5.11 -0.93
N ASN A 46 16.12 -5.28 -2.18
CA ASN A 46 16.33 -6.54 -2.87
C ASN A 46 17.80 -6.64 -3.32
N PRO A 47 18.59 -7.58 -2.79
CA PRO A 47 20.01 -7.69 -3.12
C PRO A 47 20.29 -8.08 -4.58
N THR A 48 19.26 -8.54 -5.30
CA THR A 48 19.35 -8.95 -6.71
C THR A 48 18.74 -7.93 -7.66
N ALA A 49 18.25 -6.79 -7.15
CA ALA A 49 17.66 -5.75 -7.99
C ALA A 49 18.70 -5.01 -8.83
N ALA A 50 18.25 -4.53 -9.98
CA ALA A 50 19.11 -3.80 -10.91
C ALA A 50 19.49 -2.38 -10.43
N HIS A 51 18.68 -1.80 -9.49
CA HIS A 51 18.82 -0.41 -9.08
C HIS A 51 19.10 -0.28 -7.56
N PRO A 52 20.34 -0.41 -7.12
CA PRO A 52 20.69 -0.44 -5.69
C PRO A 52 20.40 0.89 -4.95
N HIS A 53 20.21 1.98 -5.67
CA HIS A 53 19.89 3.31 -5.11
C HIS A 53 18.49 3.79 -5.48
N ALA A 54 17.61 2.88 -5.91
CA ALA A 54 16.24 3.25 -6.23
C ALA A 54 15.52 3.88 -5.05
N ALA A 55 14.65 4.86 -5.32
CA ALA A 55 13.66 5.33 -4.37
C ALA A 55 12.64 4.24 -4.07
N LEU A 56 12.09 4.25 -2.86
CA LEU A 56 10.93 3.42 -2.56
C LEU A 56 9.69 4.09 -3.16
N VAL A 57 9.00 3.38 -4.06
CA VAL A 57 7.75 3.83 -4.66
C VAL A 57 6.66 2.83 -4.28
N LEU A 58 5.68 3.28 -3.49
CA LEU A 58 4.53 2.48 -3.08
C LEU A 58 3.28 2.91 -3.82
N ASN A 59 2.45 1.95 -4.19
CA ASN A 59 1.16 2.20 -4.81
C ASN A 59 0.10 2.51 -3.76
N GLY A 60 -0.83 3.42 -4.09
CA GLY A 60 -1.98 3.75 -3.26
C GLY A 60 -3.07 4.42 -4.07
N GLU A 61 -4.31 4.09 -3.80
CA GLU A 61 -5.46 4.70 -4.47
C GLU A 61 -6.54 5.09 -3.47
N GLN A 62 -7.00 6.35 -3.56
CA GLN A 62 -8.05 6.92 -2.70
C GLN A 62 -7.72 6.87 -1.19
N LEU A 63 -6.44 6.90 -0.86
CA LEU A 63 -5.95 6.94 0.50
C LEU A 63 -5.85 8.39 0.99
N LYS A 64 -6.42 8.68 2.17
CA LYS A 64 -6.17 9.95 2.87
C LYS A 64 -5.10 9.70 3.93
N THR A 65 -3.84 9.94 3.58
CA THR A 65 -2.69 9.76 4.48
C THR A 65 -2.76 10.73 5.65
N GLN A 66 -2.58 10.20 6.86
CA GLN A 66 -2.54 10.97 8.09
C GLN A 66 -1.08 11.24 8.51
N TRP A 67 -0.25 10.23 8.41
CA TRP A 67 1.18 10.32 8.69
C TRP A 67 1.94 9.16 8.06
N VAL A 68 3.25 9.38 7.90
CA VAL A 68 4.25 8.39 7.47
C VAL A 68 5.39 8.41 8.49
N ALA A 69 5.92 7.24 8.85
CA ALA A 69 7.06 7.13 9.75
C ALA A 69 8.04 6.04 9.28
N LEU A 70 9.30 6.22 9.60
CA LEU A 70 10.35 5.20 9.45
C LEU A 70 10.92 4.87 10.82
N ASP A 71 10.97 3.58 11.16
CA ASP A 71 11.51 3.06 12.42
C ASP A 71 10.96 3.79 13.65
N GLY A 72 9.62 4.05 13.65
CA GLY A 72 8.91 4.75 14.71
C GLY A 72 9.05 6.28 14.70
N ASN A 73 9.87 6.85 13.81
CA ASN A 73 10.06 8.30 13.72
C ASN A 73 9.21 8.86 12.59
N LYS A 74 8.28 9.76 12.92
CA LYS A 74 7.47 10.45 11.91
C LYS A 74 8.36 11.23 10.95
N LEU A 75 8.09 11.08 9.67
CA LEU A 75 8.76 11.84 8.63
C LEU A 75 8.12 13.22 8.44
N ASP A 76 8.96 14.22 8.27
CA ASP A 76 8.54 15.53 7.79
C ASP A 76 8.06 15.42 6.33
N SER A 77 7.11 16.26 5.95
CA SER A 77 6.49 16.25 4.62
C SER A 77 7.49 16.49 3.45
N GLU A 78 8.68 17.00 3.75
CA GLU A 78 9.75 17.21 2.76
C GLU A 78 10.53 15.92 2.43
N LYS A 79 10.42 14.88 3.29
CA LYS A 79 11.15 13.62 3.13
C LYS A 79 10.43 12.57 2.31
N TYR A 80 9.20 12.83 1.92
CA TYR A 80 8.43 11.95 1.05
C TYR A 80 7.50 12.77 0.16
N THR A 81 7.11 12.19 -0.95
CA THR A 81 6.15 12.79 -1.88
C THR A 81 4.94 11.88 -2.01
N ILE A 82 3.75 12.47 -1.93
CA ILE A 82 2.50 11.76 -2.22
C ILE A 82 1.89 12.36 -3.48
N THR A 83 1.70 11.53 -4.48
CA THR A 83 0.91 11.83 -5.68
C THR A 83 -0.50 11.22 -5.53
N LYS A 84 -1.28 11.26 -6.60
CA LYS A 84 -2.61 10.62 -6.62
C LYS A 84 -2.55 9.12 -6.33
N ASN A 85 -1.50 8.44 -6.81
CA ASN A 85 -1.41 6.98 -6.82
C ASN A 85 -0.10 6.43 -6.23
N GLU A 86 0.80 7.29 -5.77
CA GLU A 86 2.12 6.87 -5.29
C GLU A 86 2.54 7.62 -4.02
N LEU A 87 3.23 6.91 -3.15
CA LEU A 87 4.05 7.45 -2.07
C LEU A 87 5.51 7.13 -2.39
N VAL A 88 6.34 8.17 -2.46
CA VAL A 88 7.76 8.07 -2.83
C VAL A 88 8.64 8.52 -1.68
N ILE A 89 9.61 7.68 -1.29
CA ILE A 89 10.70 8.03 -0.36
C ILE A 89 12.01 7.90 -1.15
N SER A 90 12.71 9.03 -1.36
CA SER A 90 13.84 9.10 -2.28
C SER A 90 15.07 8.33 -1.81
N GLU A 91 15.36 8.36 -0.51
CA GLU A 91 16.55 7.75 0.09
C GLU A 91 16.19 6.91 1.31
N PRO A 92 15.48 5.78 1.12
CA PRO A 92 15.15 4.91 2.24
C PRO A 92 16.40 4.12 2.69
N PRO A 93 16.49 3.73 3.97
CA PRO A 93 17.53 2.82 4.45
C PRO A 93 17.52 1.47 3.74
N GLU A 94 18.57 0.66 3.96
CA GLU A 94 18.65 -0.71 3.41
C GLU A 94 17.61 -1.64 4.00
N ASN A 95 17.34 -1.51 5.31
CA ASN A 95 16.34 -2.27 6.06
C ASN A 95 15.64 -1.33 7.03
N PHE A 96 14.33 -1.32 7.03
CA PHE A 96 13.55 -0.41 7.87
C PHE A 96 12.12 -0.90 8.07
N ILE A 97 11.45 -0.33 9.05
CA ILE A 97 10.01 -0.46 9.22
C ILE A 97 9.35 0.81 8.71
N LEU A 98 8.55 0.69 7.66
CA LEU A 98 7.68 1.77 7.22
C LEU A 98 6.35 1.65 7.96
N GLU A 99 5.94 2.74 8.60
CA GLU A 99 4.65 2.84 9.25
C GLU A 99 3.82 3.93 8.57
N THR A 100 2.57 3.63 8.26
CA THR A 100 1.64 4.59 7.67
C THR A 100 0.30 4.53 8.35
N SER A 101 -0.38 5.67 8.47
CA SER A 101 -1.80 5.72 8.81
C SER A 101 -2.56 6.39 7.68
N VAL A 102 -3.61 5.73 7.25
CA VAL A 102 -4.49 6.23 6.20
C VAL A 102 -5.96 6.12 6.63
N ILE A 103 -6.78 7.02 6.11
CA ILE A 103 -8.23 6.93 6.20
C ILE A 103 -8.78 6.55 4.82
N ILE A 104 -9.57 5.50 4.80
CA ILE A 104 -10.31 5.04 3.63
C ILE A 104 -11.83 5.13 3.88
N LYS A 105 -12.61 5.07 2.81
CA LYS A 105 -14.09 5.15 2.87
C LYS A 105 -14.73 3.94 2.17
N PRO A 106 -14.79 2.77 2.82
CA PRO A 106 -15.38 1.56 2.25
C PRO A 106 -16.82 1.75 1.77
N GLN A 107 -17.58 2.62 2.44
CA GLN A 107 -18.97 2.93 2.11
C GLN A 107 -19.15 3.68 0.78
N LYS A 108 -18.07 4.32 0.30
CA LYS A 108 -18.02 5.06 -0.97
C LYS A 108 -17.23 4.33 -2.06
N ASN A 109 -16.67 3.18 -1.72
CA ASN A 109 -15.90 2.37 -2.65
C ASN A 109 -16.83 1.56 -3.55
N THR A 110 -16.98 2.01 -4.80
CA THR A 110 -17.79 1.37 -5.83
C THR A 110 -16.96 0.54 -6.82
N GLN A 111 -15.65 0.51 -6.64
CA GLN A 111 -14.76 -0.28 -7.51
C GLN A 111 -14.76 -1.76 -7.14
N LEU A 112 -15.22 -2.11 -5.93
CA LEU A 112 -15.23 -3.46 -5.39
C LEU A 112 -13.81 -4.07 -5.28
N GLU A 113 -12.82 -3.20 -5.08
CA GLU A 113 -11.41 -3.52 -4.86
C GLU A 113 -10.94 -2.94 -3.52
N GLY A 114 -10.00 -3.61 -2.83
CA GLY A 114 -9.61 -3.26 -1.47
C GLY A 114 -10.71 -3.58 -0.46
N ILE A 115 -10.97 -2.69 0.48
CA ILE A 115 -12.08 -2.82 1.45
C ILE A 115 -13.27 -2.00 0.96
N TYR A 116 -14.44 -2.62 0.90
CA TYR A 116 -15.71 -1.98 0.52
C TYR A 116 -16.87 -2.46 1.38
N LYS A 117 -18.01 -1.78 1.31
CA LYS A 117 -19.22 -2.16 2.03
C LYS A 117 -20.32 -2.49 1.03
N SER A 118 -20.91 -3.69 1.16
CA SER A 118 -22.02 -4.16 0.34
C SER A 118 -23.15 -4.65 1.25
N ASN A 119 -24.36 -4.13 1.07
CA ASN A 119 -25.53 -4.47 1.89
C ASN A 119 -25.28 -4.45 3.41
N GLY A 120 -24.49 -3.47 3.89
CA GLY A 120 -24.15 -3.35 5.31
C GLY A 120 -22.94 -4.19 5.75
N ILE A 121 -22.45 -5.11 4.94
CA ILE A 121 -21.35 -6.01 5.25
C ILE A 121 -20.03 -5.44 4.68
N PHE A 122 -18.98 -5.47 5.48
CA PHE A 122 -17.64 -5.17 4.99
C PHE A 122 -17.06 -6.37 4.25
N CYS A 123 -16.52 -6.12 3.07
CA CYS A 123 -15.91 -7.10 2.20
C CYS A 123 -14.51 -6.62 1.81
N SER A 124 -13.65 -7.54 1.40
CA SER A 124 -12.36 -7.21 0.81
C SER A 124 -12.10 -8.04 -0.44
N GLN A 125 -11.50 -7.41 -1.45
CA GLN A 125 -11.02 -8.04 -2.68
C GLN A 125 -9.72 -7.36 -3.11
N CYS A 126 -8.66 -8.12 -3.25
CA CYS A 126 -7.33 -7.57 -3.54
C CYS A 126 -6.72 -8.06 -4.85
N GLU A 127 -7.27 -9.07 -5.49
CA GLU A 127 -6.80 -9.54 -6.80
C GLU A 127 -7.31 -8.64 -7.95
N ALA A 128 -6.43 -8.28 -8.86
CA ALA A 128 -4.97 -8.49 -8.87
C ALA A 128 -4.22 -7.35 -8.15
N GLU A 129 -4.73 -6.12 -8.11
CA GLU A 129 -4.05 -4.91 -7.64
C GLU A 129 -4.94 -4.07 -6.71
N GLY A 130 -5.73 -4.71 -5.86
CA GLY A 130 -6.68 -4.03 -4.96
C GLY A 130 -6.11 -3.66 -3.58
N PHE A 131 -4.95 -4.18 -3.19
CA PHE A 131 -4.37 -3.92 -1.87
C PHE A 131 -3.96 -2.44 -1.70
N ARG A 132 -3.59 -1.76 -2.79
CA ARG A 132 -3.31 -0.32 -2.86
C ARG A 132 -4.48 0.58 -2.43
N ARG A 133 -5.69 0.04 -2.33
CA ARG A 133 -6.88 0.74 -1.81
C ARG A 133 -7.10 0.55 -0.31
N ILE A 134 -6.24 -0.25 0.34
CA ILE A 134 -6.26 -0.48 1.79
C ILE A 134 -5.20 0.37 2.47
N THR A 135 -3.98 0.33 1.96
CA THR A 135 -2.83 1.08 2.46
C THR A 135 -1.77 1.26 1.36
N TRP A 136 -0.75 2.06 1.62
CA TRP A 136 0.43 2.16 0.78
C TRP A 136 1.19 0.83 0.74
N TYR A 137 1.44 0.28 -0.45
CA TYR A 137 2.04 -1.04 -0.61
C TYR A 137 2.80 -1.19 -1.95
N LEU A 138 3.75 -2.11 -2.01
CA LEU A 138 4.30 -2.61 -3.28
C LEU A 138 3.28 -3.60 -3.87
N ASP A 139 2.25 -3.07 -4.52
CA ASP A 139 1.09 -3.86 -4.94
C ASP A 139 1.34 -4.59 -6.27
N ARG A 140 2.19 -5.62 -6.17
CA ARG A 140 2.67 -6.47 -7.26
C ARG A 140 2.53 -7.93 -6.87
N PRO A 141 2.23 -8.84 -7.83
CA PRO A 141 2.03 -10.26 -7.54
C PRO A 141 3.33 -11.01 -7.12
N ASP A 142 4.50 -10.44 -7.39
CA ASP A 142 5.81 -10.99 -7.02
C ASP A 142 6.31 -10.54 -5.63
N ILE A 143 5.54 -9.72 -4.91
CA ILE A 143 5.83 -9.31 -3.54
C ILE A 143 5.04 -10.19 -2.56
N LEU A 144 5.75 -11.16 -1.99
CA LEU A 144 5.20 -12.10 -1.00
C LEU A 144 5.64 -11.66 0.40
N ALA A 145 4.69 -11.60 1.35
CA ALA A 145 4.94 -11.23 2.72
C ALA A 145 4.14 -12.09 3.70
N ARG A 146 4.55 -12.08 4.98
CA ARG A 146 3.76 -12.67 6.05
C ARG A 146 2.83 -11.61 6.62
N TYR A 147 1.54 -11.93 6.70
CA TYR A 147 0.53 -10.98 7.16
C TYR A 147 0.05 -11.28 8.57
N ARG A 148 -0.11 -10.22 9.36
CA ARG A 148 -0.81 -10.24 10.63
C ARG A 148 -1.79 -9.07 10.65
N THR A 149 -3.07 -9.38 10.76
CA THR A 149 -4.13 -8.37 10.69
C THR A 149 -4.95 -8.37 11.98
N LYS A 150 -5.14 -7.19 12.55
CA LYS A 150 -6.10 -6.92 13.63
C LYS A 150 -7.23 -6.09 13.04
N ILE A 151 -8.46 -6.53 13.25
CA ILE A 151 -9.67 -5.82 12.83
C ILE A 151 -10.49 -5.49 14.07
N THR A 152 -10.87 -4.23 14.18
CA THR A 152 -11.77 -3.73 15.23
C THR A 152 -12.95 -3.03 14.57
N GLY A 153 -14.14 -3.29 15.05
CA GLY A 153 -15.38 -2.66 14.58
C GLY A 153 -16.40 -2.58 15.71
N ASN A 154 -17.39 -1.72 15.56
CA ASN A 154 -18.55 -1.64 16.45
C ASN A 154 -19.65 -2.56 15.95
#